data_67829766e85e27866f34af872f422e96
#
_entry.id   67829766e85e27866f34af872f422e96
#
_cell.length_a   1.000
_cell.length_b   1.000
_cell.length_c   1.000
_cell.angle_alpha   90.00
_cell.angle_beta   90.00
_cell.angle_gamma   90.00
#
_symmetry.space_group_name_H-M   'P 1'
#
loop_
_entity.id
_entity.type
_entity.pdbx_description
1 polymer ?
#
loop_
_entity_poly.entity_id
_entity_poly.type
_entity_poly.pdbx_seq_one_letter_code
_entity_poly.pdbx_strand_id
1 'polypeptide(L)'
;MKNHKIKVIIVDDHAILRVGINQIILATDDIEVIAEAQNGTEAIKLARELNADVMLLDISLPDRSGMDVLKYVKGENSHIAVLMLSTYMEDQYAVRALKSGAAGYLCKQSASTDLLNAIRTVAKGKKFITPEVAEILANQVGMEKPQSPHETLSDREFQTMVMISSGLSVGEIADQLSLSVKTVSMYRTRLLDKMHLRHNAELTHYAIKNNLVYN
;
A
#
# COMPACT_ATOMS: atom_id res chain seq x y z
N MET A 1 36.36 -6.66 1.14
CA MET A 1 35.15 -7.00 0.39
C MET A 1 34.29 -5.73 0.34
N LYS A 2 33.93 -5.21 -0.84
CA LYS A 2 33.02 -4.06 -0.92
C LYS A 2 31.67 -4.50 -0.35
N ASN A 3 31.27 -3.94 0.79
CA ASN A 3 29.94 -4.15 1.34
C ASN A 3 28.94 -3.64 0.28
N HIS A 4 28.17 -4.54 -0.32
CA HIS A 4 27.13 -4.17 -1.30
C HIS A 4 25.99 -3.55 -0.49
N LYS A 5 25.80 -2.24 -0.67
CA LYS A 5 24.69 -1.53 -0.01
C LYS A 5 23.35 -1.96 -0.62
N ILE A 6 22.33 -2.06 0.20
CA ILE A 6 20.96 -2.29 -0.25
C ILE A 6 20.45 -1.01 -0.96
N LYS A 7 20.10 -1.13 -2.22
CA LYS A 7 19.64 -0.03 -3.07
C LYS A 7 18.13 0.16 -2.96
N VAL A 8 17.73 1.34 -2.52
CA VAL A 8 16.32 1.65 -2.24
C VAL A 8 15.80 2.73 -3.17
N ILE A 9 14.60 2.51 -3.73
CA ILE A 9 13.78 3.55 -4.36
C ILE A 9 12.68 3.94 -3.38
N ILE A 10 12.48 5.24 -3.14
CA ILE A 10 11.39 5.77 -2.32
C ILE A 10 10.30 6.33 -3.24
N VAL A 11 9.07 5.88 -3.06
CA VAL A 11 7.91 6.33 -3.84
C VAL A 11 6.82 6.82 -2.89
N ASP A 12 6.64 8.12 -2.82
CA ASP A 12 5.64 8.80 -1.97
C ASP A 12 5.42 10.21 -2.52
N ASP A 13 4.21 10.73 -2.53
CA ASP A 13 3.91 12.09 -2.99
C ASP A 13 4.21 13.16 -1.92
N HIS A 14 4.35 12.74 -0.63
CA HIS A 14 4.66 13.62 0.49
C HIS A 14 6.16 13.89 0.60
N ALA A 15 6.63 15.04 0.15
CA ALA A 15 8.05 15.43 0.16
C ALA A 15 8.69 15.34 1.56
N ILE A 16 7.97 15.76 2.62
CA ILE A 16 8.48 15.70 4.01
C ILE A 16 8.75 14.27 4.44
N LEU A 17 7.90 13.32 4.07
CA LEU A 17 8.09 11.91 4.41
C LEU A 17 9.30 11.33 3.68
N ARG A 18 9.47 11.63 2.38
CA ARG A 18 10.66 11.17 1.63
C ARG A 18 11.95 11.69 2.26
N VAL A 19 11.98 12.98 2.65
CA VAL A 19 13.11 13.57 3.37
C VAL A 19 13.36 12.84 4.70
N GLY A 20 12.32 12.57 5.48
CA GLY A 20 12.42 11.86 6.75
C GLY A 20 12.96 10.44 6.58
N ILE A 21 12.43 9.67 5.62
CA ILE A 21 12.92 8.32 5.30
C ILE A 21 14.39 8.37 4.85
N ASN A 22 14.76 9.32 3.99
CA ASN A 22 16.12 9.49 3.52
C ASN A 22 17.09 9.78 4.69
N GLN A 23 16.71 10.63 5.64
CA GLN A 23 17.52 10.91 6.83
C GLN A 23 17.73 9.66 7.71
N ILE A 24 16.70 8.83 7.88
CA ILE A 24 16.79 7.56 8.62
C ILE A 24 17.77 6.60 7.92
N ILE A 25 17.71 6.51 6.59
CA ILE A 25 18.59 5.65 5.79
C ILE A 25 20.04 6.17 5.80
N LEU A 26 20.24 7.48 5.67
CA LEU A 26 21.57 8.11 5.71
C LEU A 26 22.33 7.86 7.01
N ALA A 27 21.62 7.55 8.10
CA ALA A 27 22.25 7.18 9.38
C ALA A 27 22.81 5.74 9.39
N THR A 28 22.73 5.01 8.26
CA THR A 28 23.22 3.63 8.12
C THR A 28 24.29 3.50 7.05
N ASP A 29 25.17 2.52 7.20
CA ASP A 29 26.26 2.27 6.23
C ASP A 29 25.89 1.21 5.17
N ASP A 30 24.82 0.45 5.40
CA ASP A 30 24.45 -0.75 4.63
C ASP A 30 23.27 -0.53 3.67
N ILE A 31 22.63 0.65 3.70
CA ILE A 31 21.50 1.00 2.83
C ILE A 31 21.79 2.32 2.11
N GLU A 32 21.33 2.47 0.89
CA GLU A 32 21.41 3.72 0.13
C GLU A 32 20.14 3.99 -0.68
N VAL A 33 19.67 5.24 -0.68
CA VAL A 33 18.61 5.69 -1.55
C VAL A 33 19.21 6.03 -2.91
N ILE A 34 18.80 5.33 -3.97
CA ILE A 34 19.31 5.53 -5.32
C ILE A 34 18.38 6.40 -6.18
N ALA A 35 17.09 6.51 -5.82
CA ALA A 35 16.15 7.37 -6.50
C ALA A 35 14.91 7.63 -5.63
N GLU A 36 14.19 8.71 -5.97
CA GLU A 36 12.89 9.07 -5.40
C GLU A 36 11.87 9.29 -6.52
N ALA A 37 10.60 8.96 -6.28
CA ALA A 37 9.47 9.25 -7.16
C ALA A 37 8.31 9.84 -6.35
N GLN A 38 7.53 10.73 -6.99
CA GLN A 38 6.36 11.37 -6.36
C GLN A 38 5.03 10.84 -6.93
N ASN A 39 5.07 9.92 -7.89
CA ASN A 39 3.89 9.34 -8.52
C ASN A 39 4.20 7.94 -9.08
N GLY A 40 3.15 7.20 -9.42
CA GLY A 40 3.31 5.84 -9.89
C GLY A 40 3.92 5.71 -11.28
N THR A 41 3.77 6.71 -12.14
CA THR A 41 4.40 6.72 -13.47
C THR A 41 5.91 6.81 -13.36
N GLU A 42 6.42 7.71 -12.52
CA GLU A 42 7.85 7.80 -12.21
C GLU A 42 8.37 6.52 -11.55
N ALA A 43 7.63 5.97 -10.59
CA ALA A 43 7.99 4.72 -9.90
C ALA A 43 8.21 3.57 -10.88
N ILE A 44 7.29 3.38 -11.84
CA ILE A 44 7.39 2.35 -12.87
C ILE A 44 8.61 2.58 -13.77
N LYS A 45 8.87 3.84 -14.16
CA LYS A 45 10.04 4.19 -14.96
C LYS A 45 11.33 3.85 -14.21
N LEU A 46 11.46 4.27 -12.96
CA LEU A 46 12.65 3.99 -12.14
C LEU A 46 12.85 2.49 -11.89
N ALA A 47 11.77 1.72 -11.70
CA ALA A 47 11.84 0.27 -11.54
C ALA A 47 12.39 -0.44 -12.80
N ARG A 48 12.20 0.12 -13.97
CA ARG A 48 12.73 -0.41 -15.24
C ARG A 48 14.18 -0.01 -15.49
N GLU A 49 14.52 1.23 -15.13
CA GLU A 49 15.82 1.84 -15.48
C GLU A 49 16.91 1.52 -14.45
N LEU A 50 16.53 1.31 -13.19
CA LEU A 50 17.47 1.14 -12.09
C LEU A 50 17.46 -0.29 -11.54
N ASN A 51 18.64 -0.77 -11.16
CA ASN A 51 18.78 -2.04 -10.46
C ASN A 51 18.65 -1.80 -8.95
N ALA A 52 17.42 -1.72 -8.47
CA ALA A 52 17.09 -1.55 -7.05
C ALA A 52 16.83 -2.91 -6.39
N ASP A 53 17.20 -3.02 -5.12
CA ASP A 53 16.90 -4.20 -4.29
C ASP A 53 15.53 -4.10 -3.64
N VAL A 54 15.16 -2.87 -3.20
CA VAL A 54 13.92 -2.60 -2.48
C VAL A 54 13.24 -1.35 -3.05
N MET A 55 11.91 -1.40 -3.16
CA MET A 55 11.07 -0.23 -3.41
C MET A 55 10.18 0.00 -2.20
N LEU A 56 10.29 1.16 -1.56
CA LEU A 56 9.32 1.67 -0.59
C LEU A 56 8.21 2.36 -1.37
N LEU A 57 6.98 1.87 -1.28
CA LEU A 57 5.89 2.27 -2.16
C LEU A 57 4.65 2.68 -1.37
N ASP A 58 4.29 3.96 -1.46
CA ASP A 58 3.02 4.44 -0.92
C ASP A 58 1.82 3.86 -1.70
N ILE A 59 0.75 3.58 -0.97
CA ILE A 59 -0.53 3.16 -1.57
C ILE A 59 -1.23 4.33 -2.26
N SER A 60 -1.17 5.52 -1.67
CA SER A 60 -1.96 6.69 -2.09
C SER A 60 -1.15 7.62 -2.98
N LEU A 61 -0.95 7.25 -4.24
CA LEU A 61 -0.28 8.09 -5.21
C LEU A 61 -1.28 8.87 -6.09
N PRO A 62 -0.92 10.06 -6.60
CA PRO A 62 -1.86 10.97 -7.27
C PRO A 62 -2.36 10.49 -8.63
N ASP A 63 -1.55 9.74 -9.39
CA ASP A 63 -1.88 9.31 -10.76
C ASP A 63 -2.48 7.91 -10.81
N ARG A 64 -2.02 7.00 -9.94
CA ARG A 64 -2.48 5.62 -9.85
C ARG A 64 -2.30 5.06 -8.44
N SER A 65 -2.99 3.97 -8.11
CA SER A 65 -2.80 3.32 -6.83
C SER A 65 -1.41 2.68 -6.73
N GLY A 66 -0.76 2.76 -5.57
CA GLY A 66 0.46 1.99 -5.31
C GLY A 66 0.26 0.48 -5.50
N MET A 67 -0.96 -0.02 -5.31
CA MET A 67 -1.30 -1.42 -5.61
C MET A 67 -1.18 -1.75 -7.10
N ASP A 68 -1.56 -0.80 -8.00
CA ASP A 68 -1.39 -0.99 -9.45
C ASP A 68 0.10 -0.95 -9.82
N VAL A 69 0.88 -0.06 -9.18
CA VAL A 69 2.35 -0.01 -9.33
C VAL A 69 2.98 -1.32 -8.87
N LEU A 70 2.59 -1.84 -7.70
CA LEU A 70 3.05 -3.13 -7.17
C LEU A 70 2.85 -4.26 -8.19
N LYS A 71 1.62 -4.41 -8.70
CA LYS A 71 1.28 -5.45 -9.69
C LYS A 71 2.13 -5.31 -10.96
N TYR A 72 2.31 -4.07 -11.41
CA TYR A 72 3.15 -3.80 -12.58
C TYR A 72 4.62 -4.18 -12.34
N VAL A 73 5.22 -3.71 -11.25
CA VAL A 73 6.62 -3.98 -10.90
C VAL A 73 6.86 -5.48 -10.73
N LYS A 74 5.93 -6.19 -10.08
CA LYS A 74 6.05 -7.65 -9.89
C LYS A 74 5.86 -8.44 -11.19
N GLY A 75 5.07 -7.91 -12.13
CA GLY A 75 4.90 -8.50 -13.46
C GLY A 75 6.14 -8.36 -14.36
N GLU A 76 6.81 -7.21 -14.30
CA GLU A 76 7.97 -6.89 -15.18
C GLU A 76 9.32 -7.20 -14.50
N ASN A 77 9.46 -6.89 -13.20
CA ASN A 77 10.70 -7.00 -12.44
C ASN A 77 10.49 -7.72 -11.12
N SER A 78 10.50 -9.03 -11.16
CA SER A 78 10.23 -9.85 -9.97
C SER A 78 11.32 -9.77 -8.88
N HIS A 79 12.54 -9.28 -9.20
CA HIS A 79 13.65 -9.20 -8.24
C HIS A 79 13.51 -8.04 -7.24
N ILE A 80 12.85 -6.93 -7.62
CA ILE A 80 12.65 -5.81 -6.69
C ILE A 80 11.70 -6.22 -5.58
N ALA A 81 12.16 -6.17 -4.33
CA ALA A 81 11.32 -6.39 -3.16
C ALA A 81 10.48 -5.13 -2.88
N VAL A 82 9.16 -5.20 -3.05
CA VAL A 82 8.28 -4.06 -2.80
C VAL A 82 7.77 -4.11 -1.37
N LEU A 83 8.13 -3.10 -0.56
CA LEU A 83 7.63 -2.85 0.78
C LEU A 83 6.59 -1.72 0.70
N MET A 84 5.33 -2.07 0.95
CA MET A 84 4.24 -1.08 0.92
C MET A 84 4.31 -0.19 2.16
N LEU A 85 4.13 1.11 1.95
CA LEU A 85 3.95 2.11 3.01
C LEU A 85 2.51 2.63 2.97
N SER A 86 1.90 2.84 4.13
CA SER A 86 0.53 3.33 4.18
C SER A 86 0.24 4.08 5.48
N THR A 87 -0.65 5.08 5.42
CA THR A 87 -1.27 5.70 6.59
C THR A 87 -2.40 4.85 7.17
N TYR A 88 -2.91 3.89 6.39
CA TYR A 88 -3.96 2.98 6.84
C TYR A 88 -3.38 1.87 7.71
N MET A 89 -4.11 1.49 8.75
CA MET A 89 -3.73 0.39 9.61
C MET A 89 -3.64 -0.94 8.84
N GLU A 90 -2.90 -1.89 9.36
CA GLU A 90 -2.30 -3.02 8.66
C GLU A 90 -3.29 -4.09 8.15
N ASP A 91 -4.55 -4.11 8.64
CA ASP A 91 -5.40 -5.29 8.57
C ASP A 91 -5.72 -5.75 7.13
N GLN A 92 -6.42 -4.93 6.35
CA GLN A 92 -6.97 -5.38 5.07
C GLN A 92 -6.06 -5.05 3.88
N TYR A 93 -5.38 -3.89 3.92
CA TYR A 93 -4.46 -3.51 2.86
C TYR A 93 -3.21 -4.40 2.85
N ALA A 94 -2.70 -4.77 4.04
CA ALA A 94 -1.54 -5.63 4.16
C ALA A 94 -1.80 -6.99 3.50
N VAL A 95 -2.94 -7.62 3.78
CA VAL A 95 -3.32 -8.90 3.17
C VAL A 95 -3.45 -8.80 1.65
N ARG A 96 -4.11 -7.74 1.14
CA ARG A 96 -4.22 -7.51 -0.31
C ARG A 96 -2.86 -7.29 -0.96
N ALA A 97 -2.00 -6.49 -0.33
CA ALA A 97 -0.66 -6.22 -0.82
C ALA A 97 0.20 -7.49 -0.87
N LEU A 98 0.18 -8.29 0.19
CA LEU A 98 0.92 -9.56 0.25
C LEU A 98 0.41 -10.57 -0.79
N LYS A 99 -0.91 -10.70 -0.97
CA LYS A 99 -1.53 -11.52 -2.04
C LYS A 99 -1.13 -11.03 -3.43
N SER A 100 -0.94 -9.71 -3.61
CA SER A 100 -0.49 -9.10 -4.88
C SER A 100 1.03 -9.16 -5.09
N GLY A 101 1.79 -9.79 -4.18
CA GLY A 101 3.23 -10.01 -4.33
C GLY A 101 4.13 -9.05 -3.56
N ALA A 102 3.59 -8.17 -2.70
CA ALA A 102 4.42 -7.33 -1.82
C ALA A 102 5.34 -8.21 -0.96
N ALA A 103 6.54 -7.71 -0.69
CA ALA A 103 7.48 -8.33 0.23
C ALA A 103 7.16 -8.02 1.70
N GLY A 104 6.42 -6.94 1.95
CA GLY A 104 5.95 -6.56 3.27
C GLY A 104 5.02 -5.36 3.22
N TYR A 105 4.50 -5.01 4.39
CA TYR A 105 3.65 -3.85 4.61
C TYR A 105 4.09 -3.16 5.89
N LEU A 106 4.12 -1.84 5.89
CA LEU A 106 4.52 -1.03 7.02
C LEU A 106 3.61 0.19 7.15
N CYS A 107 3.05 0.39 8.33
CA CYS A 107 2.31 1.62 8.62
C CYS A 107 3.28 2.81 8.72
N LYS A 108 2.96 3.94 8.07
CA LYS A 108 3.80 5.15 8.10
C LYS A 108 4.03 5.67 9.53
N GLN A 109 3.12 5.39 10.47
CA GLN A 109 3.26 5.78 11.87
C GLN A 109 4.35 4.97 12.60
N SER A 110 4.51 3.68 12.28
CA SER A 110 5.55 2.80 12.84
C SER A 110 6.85 2.77 12.03
N ALA A 111 6.90 3.49 10.89
CA ALA A 111 8.07 3.48 10.01
C ALA A 111 9.36 3.94 10.70
N SER A 112 9.30 4.84 11.68
CA SER A 112 10.50 5.33 12.39
C SER A 112 11.24 4.24 13.17
N THR A 113 10.54 3.20 13.64
CA THR A 113 11.13 2.11 14.44
C THR A 113 11.49 0.89 13.60
N ASP A 114 10.66 0.54 12.61
CA ASP A 114 10.75 -0.75 11.93
C ASP A 114 11.31 -0.69 10.50
N LEU A 115 11.40 0.51 9.91
CA LEU A 115 11.76 0.71 8.51
C LEU A 115 13.08 0.02 8.12
N LEU A 116 14.14 0.24 8.88
CA LEU A 116 15.47 -0.32 8.55
C LEU A 116 15.47 -1.85 8.64
N ASN A 117 14.78 -2.40 9.66
CA ASN A 117 14.63 -3.84 9.80
C ASN A 117 13.79 -4.43 8.66
N ALA A 118 12.70 -3.76 8.29
CA ALA A 118 11.85 -4.17 7.17
C ALA A 118 12.65 -4.19 5.86
N ILE A 119 13.40 -3.12 5.54
CA ILE A 119 14.25 -3.05 4.34
C ILE A 119 15.25 -4.21 4.32
N ARG A 120 15.99 -4.42 5.42
CA ARG A 120 16.97 -5.51 5.51
C ARG A 120 16.36 -6.90 5.37
N THR A 121 15.15 -7.06 5.88
CA THR A 121 14.41 -8.33 5.82
C THR A 121 13.98 -8.64 4.40
N VAL A 122 13.35 -7.66 3.72
CA VAL A 122 12.84 -7.87 2.37
C VAL A 122 13.96 -7.96 1.33
N ALA A 123 15.08 -7.24 1.52
CA ALA A 123 16.26 -7.33 0.68
C ALA A 123 16.91 -8.73 0.69
N LYS A 124 16.71 -9.51 1.76
CA LYS A 124 17.15 -10.91 1.86
C LYS A 124 16.17 -11.90 1.24
N GLY A 125 15.15 -11.43 0.53
CA GLY A 125 14.08 -12.25 -0.06
C GLY A 125 13.07 -12.80 0.95
N LYS A 126 13.10 -12.35 2.21
CA LYS A 126 12.13 -12.73 3.25
C LYS A 126 10.92 -11.79 3.22
N LYS A 127 9.78 -12.25 3.74
CA LYS A 127 8.62 -11.39 3.96
C LYS A 127 8.77 -10.65 5.28
N PHE A 128 8.45 -9.35 5.28
CA PHE A 128 8.28 -8.57 6.49
C PHE A 128 6.78 -8.52 6.81
N ILE A 129 6.40 -9.19 7.88
CA ILE A 129 5.00 -9.34 8.31
C ILE A 129 4.98 -9.02 9.80
N THR A 130 4.13 -8.07 10.21
CA THR A 130 3.92 -7.75 11.62
C THR A 130 3.09 -8.84 12.30
N PRO A 131 3.13 -8.95 13.63
CA PRO A 131 2.32 -9.94 14.37
C PRO A 131 0.82 -9.84 14.06
N GLU A 132 0.30 -8.62 13.93
CA GLU A 132 -1.11 -8.33 13.64
C GLU A 132 -1.49 -8.90 12.26
N VAL A 133 -0.70 -8.62 11.24
CA VAL A 133 -0.92 -9.16 9.88
C VAL A 133 -0.76 -10.68 9.84
N ALA A 134 0.17 -11.23 10.62
CA ALA A 134 0.35 -12.68 10.71
C ALA A 134 -0.89 -13.37 11.32
N GLU A 135 -1.51 -12.77 12.34
CA GLU A 135 -2.74 -13.27 12.94
C GLU A 135 -3.90 -13.26 11.94
N ILE A 136 -4.06 -12.18 11.17
CA ILE A 136 -5.11 -12.09 10.14
C ILE A 136 -4.91 -13.16 9.07
N LEU A 137 -3.68 -13.36 8.60
CA LEU A 137 -3.35 -14.39 7.63
C LEU A 137 -3.61 -15.80 8.18
N ALA A 138 -3.24 -16.06 9.43
CA ALA A 138 -3.49 -17.34 10.10
C ALA A 138 -4.99 -17.65 10.21
N ASN A 139 -5.81 -16.66 10.52
CA ASN A 139 -7.27 -16.77 10.58
C ASN A 139 -7.92 -17.02 9.21
N GLN A 140 -7.23 -16.74 8.11
CA GLN A 140 -7.69 -17.05 6.74
C GLN A 140 -7.29 -18.46 6.30
N VAL A 141 -6.32 -19.10 6.93
CA VAL A 141 -5.86 -20.45 6.61
C VAL A 141 -6.86 -21.47 7.15
N GLY A 142 -7.43 -22.28 6.26
CA GLY A 142 -8.36 -23.35 6.64
C GLY A 142 -9.84 -22.97 6.63
N MET A 143 -10.19 -21.75 6.30
CA MET A 143 -11.58 -21.37 6.06
C MET A 143 -11.81 -21.26 4.55
N GLU A 144 -12.53 -22.23 3.96
CA GLU A 144 -13.24 -22.04 2.70
C GLU A 144 -14.41 -21.06 2.95
N LYS A 145 -14.09 -19.79 3.26
CA LYS A 145 -15.13 -18.76 3.28
C LYS A 145 -15.47 -18.37 1.84
N PRO A 146 -16.76 -18.28 1.51
CA PRO A 146 -17.15 -17.66 0.25
C PRO A 146 -16.50 -16.27 0.18
N GLN A 147 -15.99 -15.93 -0.99
CA GLN A 147 -15.28 -14.68 -1.24
C GLN A 147 -16.13 -13.51 -0.74
N SER A 148 -15.60 -12.73 0.19
CA SER A 148 -16.33 -11.58 0.74
C SER A 148 -16.57 -10.54 -0.36
N PRO A 149 -17.74 -9.88 -0.41
CA PRO A 149 -18.05 -8.90 -1.46
C PRO A 149 -16.94 -7.85 -1.66
N HIS A 150 -16.30 -7.37 -0.60
CA HIS A 150 -15.21 -6.40 -0.68
C HIS A 150 -13.94 -6.95 -1.35
N GLU A 151 -13.75 -8.25 -1.43
CA GLU A 151 -12.60 -8.85 -2.14
C GLU A 151 -12.74 -8.74 -3.66
N THR A 152 -13.96 -8.52 -4.18
CA THR A 152 -14.22 -8.32 -5.62
C THR A 152 -13.92 -6.89 -6.09
N LEU A 153 -13.72 -5.96 -5.15
CA LEU A 153 -13.45 -4.56 -5.45
C LEU A 153 -12.04 -4.39 -6.04
N SER A 154 -11.92 -3.53 -7.03
CA SER A 154 -10.61 -3.03 -7.45
C SER A 154 -9.94 -2.24 -6.32
N ASP A 155 -8.63 -2.02 -6.42
CA ASP A 155 -7.89 -1.33 -5.34
C ASP A 155 -8.40 0.10 -5.10
N ARG A 156 -8.77 0.84 -6.15
CA ARG A 156 -9.39 2.17 -6.03
C ARG A 156 -10.80 2.15 -5.46
N GLU A 157 -11.61 1.17 -5.83
CA GLU A 157 -12.93 0.98 -5.23
C GLU A 157 -12.82 0.61 -3.75
N PHE A 158 -11.88 -0.27 -3.40
CA PHE A 158 -11.61 -0.63 -2.00
C PHE A 158 -11.10 0.58 -1.20
N GLN A 159 -10.15 1.34 -1.74
CA GLN A 159 -9.65 2.58 -1.14
C GLN A 159 -10.79 3.57 -0.90
N THR A 160 -11.65 3.79 -1.91
CA THR A 160 -12.80 4.67 -1.79
C THR A 160 -13.78 4.16 -0.72
N MET A 161 -14.01 2.85 -0.64
CA MET A 161 -14.84 2.23 0.39
C MET A 161 -14.32 2.54 1.79
N VAL A 162 -13.04 2.30 2.05
CA VAL A 162 -12.41 2.55 3.36
C VAL A 162 -12.53 4.03 3.73
N MET A 163 -12.19 4.96 2.82
CA MET A 163 -12.26 6.40 3.07
C MET A 163 -13.68 6.90 3.35
N ILE A 164 -14.69 6.45 2.59
CA ILE A 164 -16.10 6.76 2.85
C ILE A 164 -16.52 6.22 4.22
N SER A 165 -16.16 5.00 4.54
CA SER A 165 -16.51 4.34 5.80
C SER A 165 -15.82 4.97 7.00
N SER A 166 -14.69 5.65 6.81
CA SER A 166 -13.99 6.47 7.79
C SER A 166 -14.56 7.90 7.91
N GLY A 167 -15.66 8.20 7.22
CA GLY A 167 -16.39 9.47 7.36
C GLY A 167 -16.02 10.56 6.36
N LEU A 168 -15.11 10.30 5.41
CA LEU A 168 -14.75 11.30 4.41
C LEU A 168 -15.84 11.46 3.34
N SER A 169 -16.08 12.70 2.96
CA SER A 169 -16.94 13.06 1.83
C SER A 169 -16.22 12.76 0.50
N VAL A 170 -17.00 12.62 -0.57
CA VAL A 170 -16.46 12.40 -1.93
C VAL A 170 -15.50 13.53 -2.36
N GLY A 171 -15.76 14.78 -1.91
CA GLY A 171 -14.88 15.93 -2.16
C GLY A 171 -13.53 15.77 -1.47
N GLU A 172 -13.53 15.49 -0.18
CA GLU A 172 -12.29 15.27 0.60
C GLU A 172 -11.48 14.09 0.06
N ILE A 173 -12.14 13.02 -0.35
CA ILE A 173 -11.48 11.88 -1.01
C ILE A 173 -10.84 12.31 -2.33
N ALA A 174 -11.54 13.12 -3.13
CA ALA A 174 -11.02 13.61 -4.39
C ALA A 174 -9.76 14.45 -4.19
N ASP A 175 -9.76 15.33 -3.19
CA ASP A 175 -8.61 16.17 -2.83
C ASP A 175 -7.44 15.30 -2.34
N GLN A 176 -7.67 14.36 -1.42
CA GLN A 176 -6.62 13.49 -0.88
C GLN A 176 -5.99 12.57 -1.94
N LEU A 177 -6.79 12.10 -2.90
CA LEU A 177 -6.30 11.21 -3.97
C LEU A 177 -5.83 11.97 -5.22
N SER A 178 -5.91 13.30 -5.23
CA SER A 178 -5.65 14.15 -6.39
C SER A 178 -6.47 13.73 -7.63
N LEU A 179 -7.75 13.40 -7.39
CA LEU A 179 -8.72 12.96 -8.40
C LEU A 179 -9.85 13.99 -8.55
N SER A 180 -10.61 13.89 -9.63
CA SER A 180 -11.85 14.66 -9.75
C SER A 180 -12.95 14.06 -8.86
N VAL A 181 -13.83 14.93 -8.33
CA VAL A 181 -15.06 14.51 -7.61
C VAL A 181 -15.89 13.53 -8.45
N LYS A 182 -15.92 13.74 -9.78
CA LYS A 182 -16.62 12.85 -10.72
C LYS A 182 -16.00 11.46 -10.74
N THR A 183 -14.66 11.35 -10.70
CA THR A 183 -13.93 10.07 -10.67
C THR A 183 -14.22 9.30 -9.38
N VAL A 184 -14.17 9.97 -8.23
CA VAL A 184 -14.47 9.36 -6.93
C VAL A 184 -15.94 8.93 -6.85
N SER A 185 -16.87 9.77 -7.36
CA SER A 185 -18.29 9.40 -7.45
C SER A 185 -18.52 8.16 -8.32
N MET A 186 -17.76 8.01 -9.41
CA MET A 186 -17.82 6.81 -10.25
C MET A 186 -17.32 5.57 -9.48
N TYR A 187 -16.22 5.66 -8.74
CA TYR A 187 -15.76 4.56 -7.89
C TYR A 187 -16.80 4.21 -6.83
N ARG A 188 -17.37 5.21 -6.15
CA ARG A 188 -18.45 5.01 -5.19
C ARG A 188 -19.65 4.27 -5.80
N THR A 189 -20.10 4.66 -6.97
CA THR A 189 -21.23 3.98 -7.64
C THR A 189 -20.89 2.52 -7.93
N ARG A 190 -19.74 2.27 -8.55
CA ARG A 190 -19.29 0.91 -8.89
C ARG A 190 -19.12 0.01 -7.68
N LEU A 191 -18.57 0.53 -6.57
CA LEU A 191 -18.40 -0.27 -5.35
C LEU A 191 -19.75 -0.63 -4.71
N LEU A 192 -20.71 0.32 -4.68
CA LEU A 192 -22.05 0.04 -4.16
C LEU A 192 -22.77 -1.02 -5.01
N ASP A 193 -22.67 -0.92 -6.33
CA ASP A 193 -23.25 -1.91 -7.26
C ASP A 193 -22.62 -3.30 -7.05
N LYS A 194 -21.29 -3.41 -7.01
CA LYS A 194 -20.57 -4.68 -6.79
C LYS A 194 -20.87 -5.32 -5.45
N MET A 195 -21.06 -4.51 -4.42
CA MET A 195 -21.38 -4.98 -3.07
C MET A 195 -22.89 -5.18 -2.84
N HIS A 196 -23.73 -4.84 -3.82
CA HIS A 196 -25.19 -4.86 -3.71
C HIS A 196 -25.72 -4.00 -2.55
N LEU A 197 -25.10 -2.84 -2.31
CA LEU A 197 -25.47 -1.86 -1.29
C LEU A 197 -26.11 -0.62 -1.94
N ARG A 198 -27.00 0.06 -1.18
CA ARG A 198 -27.79 1.19 -1.71
C ARG A 198 -27.19 2.55 -1.39
N HIS A 199 -26.55 2.69 -0.24
CA HIS A 199 -26.05 3.98 0.24
C HIS A 199 -24.87 3.82 1.20
N ASN A 200 -24.18 4.95 1.48
CA ASN A 200 -22.98 4.97 2.32
C ASN A 200 -23.18 4.40 3.73
N ALA A 201 -24.36 4.57 4.35
CA ALA A 201 -24.60 4.04 5.69
C ALA A 201 -24.53 2.51 5.73
N GLU A 202 -25.07 1.83 4.69
CA GLU A 202 -24.93 0.36 4.57
C GLU A 202 -23.47 -0.02 4.34
N LEU A 203 -22.74 0.77 3.55
CA LEU A 203 -21.31 0.57 3.30
C LEU A 203 -20.49 0.69 4.60
N THR A 204 -20.71 1.75 5.38
CA THR A 204 -20.05 1.96 6.67
C THR A 204 -20.37 0.84 7.66
N HIS A 205 -21.64 0.44 7.76
CA HIS A 205 -22.05 -0.68 8.59
C HIS A 205 -21.33 -1.98 8.19
N TYR A 206 -21.28 -2.26 6.87
CA TYR A 206 -20.55 -3.41 6.34
C TYR A 206 -19.06 -3.36 6.69
N ALA A 207 -18.42 -2.20 6.50
CA ALA A 207 -17.01 -2.01 6.76
C ALA A 207 -16.66 -2.24 8.24
N ILE A 208 -17.44 -1.68 9.17
CA ILE A 208 -17.26 -1.89 10.61
C ILE A 208 -17.46 -3.36 10.98
N LYS A 209 -18.52 -3.99 10.48
CA LYS A 209 -18.84 -5.41 10.78
C LYS A 209 -17.73 -6.36 10.32
N ASN A 210 -16.99 -6.00 9.26
CA ASN A 210 -15.91 -6.81 8.70
C ASN A 210 -14.52 -6.32 9.11
N ASN A 211 -14.42 -5.44 10.11
CA ASN A 211 -13.17 -4.87 10.62
C ASN A 211 -12.32 -4.22 9.51
N LEU A 212 -12.97 -3.56 8.53
CA LEU A 212 -12.29 -2.84 7.45
C LEU A 212 -11.99 -1.39 7.83
N VAL A 213 -12.65 -0.87 8.85
CA VAL A 213 -12.43 0.44 9.48
C VAL A 213 -12.68 0.31 10.98
N TYR A 214 -11.99 1.13 11.76
CA TYR A 214 -12.18 1.25 13.22
C TYR A 214 -13.01 2.50 13.54
N ASN A 215 -13.82 2.42 14.58
CA ASN A 215 -14.55 3.56 15.15
C ASN A 215 -13.62 4.39 16.05
#